data_4610babe3a476a8457a7b90002c13ad7
#
_entry.id   4610babe3a476a8457a7b90002c13ad7
#
_cell.length_a   1.000
_cell.length_b   1.000
_cell.length_c   1.000
_cell.angle_alpha   90.00
_cell.angle_beta   90.00
_cell.angle_gamma   90.00
#
_symmetry.space_group_name_H-M   'P 1'
#
loop_
_entity.id
_entity.type
_entity.pdbx_description
1 polymer ?
#
loop_
_entity_poly.entity_id
_entity_poly.type
_entity_poly.pdbx_seq_one_letter_code
_entity_poly.pdbx_strand_id
1 'polypeptide(L)'
;MTERKPGRPITERRLQRMREVLVRRQPDLAVVLENVHDPHNVSAVLRSCDAAGVLAVHLVYTVEELPELSENVSGSALRWLDIVVHPSIEACYRALRSQGMTVYATYLGDPANSHDLYELDLTRPTAFVFGN
;
A
#
# COMPACT_ATOMS: atom_id res chain seq x y z
N MET A 1 23.67 13.70 -19.87
CA MET A 1 23.13 12.32 -19.82
C MET A 1 24.11 11.48 -19.01
N THR A 2 23.74 11.10 -17.80
CA THR A 2 24.50 10.13 -17.04
C THR A 2 24.08 8.74 -17.48
N GLU A 3 24.99 8.03 -18.16
CA GLU A 3 24.79 6.61 -18.43
C GLU A 3 24.61 5.86 -17.11
N ARG A 4 23.43 5.26 -16.92
CA ARG A 4 23.26 4.30 -15.83
C ARG A 4 24.24 3.16 -16.06
N LYS A 5 25.21 3.01 -15.16
CA LYS A 5 26.05 1.82 -15.15
C LYS A 5 25.13 0.60 -15.13
N PRO A 6 25.36 -0.38 -15.99
CA PRO A 6 24.58 -1.61 -15.96
C PRO A 6 24.67 -2.20 -14.54
N GLY A 7 23.52 -2.40 -13.92
CA GLY A 7 23.43 -3.01 -12.60
C GLY A 7 24.06 -4.40 -12.64
N ARG A 8 24.59 -4.86 -11.48
CA ARG A 8 25.07 -6.24 -11.37
C ARG A 8 23.96 -7.20 -11.83
N PRO A 9 24.30 -8.21 -12.65
CA PRO A 9 23.33 -9.19 -13.08
C PRO A 9 22.68 -9.86 -11.85
N ILE A 10 21.37 -10.07 -11.92
CA ILE A 10 20.59 -10.73 -10.87
C ILE A 10 21.01 -12.21 -10.83
N THR A 11 21.37 -12.68 -9.64
CA THR A 11 21.69 -14.11 -9.44
C THR A 11 20.41 -14.96 -9.51
N GLU A 12 20.52 -16.22 -9.93
CA GLU A 12 19.40 -17.17 -9.92
C GLU A 12 18.74 -17.27 -8.54
N ARG A 13 19.55 -17.29 -7.48
CA ARG A 13 19.05 -17.32 -6.09
C ARG A 13 18.18 -16.11 -5.78
N ARG A 14 18.59 -14.93 -6.22
CA ARG A 14 17.84 -13.68 -6.00
C ARG A 14 16.54 -13.66 -6.81
N LEU A 15 16.61 -14.11 -8.05
CA LEU A 15 15.44 -14.21 -8.93
C LEU A 15 14.41 -15.20 -8.36
N GLN A 16 14.86 -16.34 -7.87
CA GLN A 16 13.99 -17.33 -7.23
C GLN A 16 13.29 -16.76 -6.00
N ARG A 17 14.02 -16.04 -5.16
CA ARG A 17 13.42 -15.38 -3.98
C ARG A 17 12.39 -14.34 -4.36
N MET A 18 12.63 -13.54 -5.40
CA MET A 18 11.65 -12.59 -5.91
C MET A 18 10.37 -13.27 -6.36
N ARG A 19 10.48 -14.38 -7.09
CA ARG A 19 9.33 -15.18 -7.53
C ARG A 19 8.54 -15.73 -6.36
N GLU A 20 9.19 -16.29 -5.36
CA GLU A 20 8.56 -16.82 -4.15
C GLU A 20 7.79 -15.76 -3.37
N VAL A 21 8.32 -14.55 -3.26
CA VAL A 21 7.65 -13.42 -2.62
C VAL A 21 6.44 -12.97 -3.44
N LEU A 22 6.59 -12.76 -4.75
CA LEU A 22 5.53 -12.26 -5.61
C LEU A 22 4.35 -13.24 -5.72
N VAL A 23 4.60 -14.54 -5.73
CA VAL A 23 3.54 -15.57 -5.76
C VAL A 23 2.64 -15.48 -4.52
N ARG A 24 3.16 -15.02 -3.40
CA ARG A 24 2.41 -14.88 -2.14
C ARG A 24 1.72 -13.52 -1.99
N ARG A 25 1.91 -12.59 -2.92
CA ARG A 25 1.23 -11.28 -2.89
C ARG A 25 -0.20 -11.39 -3.38
N GLN A 26 -1.04 -10.52 -2.83
CA GLN A 26 -2.45 -10.40 -3.19
C GLN A 26 -2.64 -9.13 -4.01
N PRO A 27 -2.67 -9.20 -5.36
CA PRO A 27 -2.83 -8.02 -6.20
C PRO A 27 -4.23 -7.40 -6.11
N ASP A 28 -5.18 -8.13 -5.57
CA ASP A 28 -6.57 -7.72 -5.36
C ASP A 28 -6.84 -7.12 -3.96
N LEU A 29 -5.78 -6.90 -3.19
CA LEU A 29 -5.84 -6.21 -1.90
C LEU A 29 -4.90 -5.02 -1.90
N ALA A 30 -5.43 -3.84 -1.66
CA ALA A 30 -4.66 -2.60 -1.55
C ALA A 30 -4.95 -1.87 -0.24
N VAL A 31 -3.98 -1.10 0.21
CA VAL A 31 -4.10 -0.21 1.37
C VAL A 31 -3.80 1.21 0.93
N VAL A 32 -4.59 2.15 1.41
CA VAL A 32 -4.41 3.59 1.20
C VAL A 32 -4.14 4.25 2.55
N LEU A 33 -3.09 5.03 2.63
CA LEU A 33 -2.80 5.87 3.79
C LEU A 33 -3.02 7.33 3.40
N GLU A 34 -4.00 7.97 4.03
CA GLU A 34 -4.35 9.37 3.81
C GLU A 34 -3.93 10.21 5.00
N ASN A 35 -2.96 11.11 4.78
CA ASN A 35 -2.50 12.08 5.77
C ASN A 35 -2.17 11.48 7.15
N VAL A 36 -1.59 10.31 7.19
CA VAL A 36 -1.11 9.70 8.43
C VAL A 36 0.13 10.44 8.90
N HIS A 37 0.03 11.14 10.01
CA HIS A 37 1.05 12.09 10.48
C HIS A 37 2.29 11.39 11.03
N ASP A 38 2.10 10.38 11.89
CA ASP A 38 3.21 9.73 12.58
C ASP A 38 3.96 8.75 11.67
N PRO A 39 5.25 8.98 11.37
CA PRO A 39 6.05 8.07 10.57
C PRO A 39 6.15 6.65 11.12
N HIS A 40 6.05 6.49 12.44
CA HIS A 40 6.06 5.17 13.08
C HIS A 40 4.79 4.38 12.74
N ASN A 41 3.64 5.05 12.68
CA ASN A 41 2.39 4.42 12.26
C ASN A 41 2.44 4.01 10.79
N VAL A 42 2.97 4.86 9.93
CA VAL A 42 3.20 4.52 8.51
C VAL A 42 4.08 3.28 8.39
N SER A 43 5.20 3.27 9.08
CA SER A 43 6.14 2.14 9.09
C SER A 43 5.47 0.85 9.59
N ALA A 44 4.68 0.93 10.65
CA ALA A 44 3.95 -0.21 11.20
C ALA A 44 2.94 -0.78 10.20
N VAL A 45 2.20 0.08 9.51
CA VAL A 45 1.25 -0.33 8.46
C VAL A 45 1.97 -1.00 7.30
N LEU A 46 3.09 -0.43 6.84
CA LEU A 46 3.88 -1.03 5.74
C LEU A 46 4.40 -2.42 6.11
N ARG A 47 4.85 -2.62 7.33
CA ARG A 47 5.27 -3.94 7.83
C ARG A 47 4.10 -4.93 7.89
N SER A 48 2.94 -4.48 8.33
CA SER A 48 1.73 -5.30 8.35
C SER A 48 1.29 -5.68 6.94
N CYS A 49 1.36 -4.75 5.99
CA CYS A 49 1.08 -5.01 4.59
C CYS A 49 2.02 -6.06 4.00
N ASP A 50 3.32 -5.94 4.29
CA ASP A 50 4.31 -6.92 3.84
C ASP A 50 4.02 -8.31 4.42
N ALA A 51 3.74 -8.40 5.71
CA ALA A 51 3.41 -9.66 6.39
C ALA A 51 2.12 -10.29 5.86
N ALA A 52 1.11 -9.48 5.55
CA ALA A 52 -0.18 -9.94 5.04
C ALA A 52 -0.18 -10.27 3.54
N GLY A 53 0.89 -9.95 2.83
CA GLY A 53 0.99 -10.19 1.38
C GLY A 53 0.31 -9.13 0.51
N VAL A 54 0.03 -7.95 1.04
CA VAL A 54 -0.44 -6.81 0.24
C VAL A 54 0.63 -6.42 -0.76
N LEU A 55 0.25 -6.24 -2.03
CA LEU A 55 1.21 -5.84 -3.07
C LEU A 55 1.37 -4.33 -3.13
N ALA A 56 0.28 -3.58 -3.18
CA ALA A 56 0.31 -2.13 -3.39
C ALA A 56 -0.17 -1.35 -2.16
N VAL A 57 0.58 -0.32 -1.81
CA VAL A 57 0.20 0.69 -0.81
C VAL A 57 0.17 2.05 -1.49
N HIS A 58 -0.95 2.73 -1.38
CA HIS A 58 -1.19 4.04 -1.96
C HIS A 58 -1.06 5.11 -0.88
N LEU A 59 -0.34 6.17 -1.17
CA LEU A 59 -0.13 7.29 -0.25
C LEU A 59 -0.78 8.55 -0.81
N VAL A 60 -1.60 9.18 0.00
CA VAL A 60 -2.25 10.46 -0.30
C VAL A 60 -1.92 11.45 0.82
N TYR A 61 -1.12 12.44 0.51
CA TYR A 61 -0.68 13.46 1.47
C TYR A 61 -0.97 14.85 0.90
N THR A 62 -2.04 15.47 1.39
CA THR A 62 -2.53 16.78 0.94
C THR A 62 -2.43 17.84 2.03
N VAL A 63 -2.48 17.44 3.29
CA VAL A 63 -2.41 18.30 4.47
C VAL A 63 -1.12 18.05 5.24
N GLU A 64 -0.80 16.79 5.45
CA GLU A 64 0.44 16.38 6.12
C GLU A 64 1.58 16.24 5.12
N GLU A 65 2.80 16.40 5.61
CA GLU A 65 4.01 16.17 4.82
C GLU A 65 4.20 14.68 4.54
N LEU A 66 4.54 14.36 3.29
CA LEU A 66 4.85 12.97 2.89
C LEU A 66 6.04 12.46 3.71
N PRO A 67 5.89 11.34 4.44
CA PRO A 67 6.97 10.82 5.26
C PRO A 67 8.14 10.33 4.40
N GLU A 68 9.34 10.45 4.94
CA GLU A 68 10.52 9.82 4.33
C GLU A 68 10.43 8.32 4.51
N LEU A 69 10.34 7.61 3.38
CA LEU A 69 10.31 6.16 3.33
C LEU A 69 11.73 5.63 3.12
N SER A 70 12.39 5.27 4.19
CA SER A 70 13.72 4.67 4.16
C SER A 70 13.70 3.23 4.67
N GLU A 71 14.68 2.43 4.24
CA GLU A 71 14.86 1.07 4.74
C GLU A 71 15.06 1.04 6.26
N ASN A 72 15.64 2.08 6.84
CA ASN A 72 15.85 2.21 8.27
C ASN A 72 14.55 2.34 9.07
N VAL A 73 13.51 2.96 8.47
CA VAL A 73 12.20 3.16 9.11
C VAL A 73 11.28 1.96 8.88
N SER A 74 11.25 1.44 7.66
CA SER A 74 10.32 0.39 7.22
C SER A 74 10.96 -1.00 7.11
N GLY A 75 12.25 -1.12 7.35
CA GLY A 75 12.98 -2.38 7.21
C GLY A 75 12.96 -2.90 5.78
N SER A 76 12.86 -4.21 5.62
CA SER A 76 12.81 -4.86 4.30
C SER A 76 11.46 -4.75 3.60
N ALA A 77 10.42 -4.21 4.25
CA ALA A 77 9.07 -4.13 3.70
C ALA A 77 9.01 -3.35 2.38
N LEU A 78 9.78 -2.24 2.27
CA LEU A 78 9.83 -1.42 1.06
C LEU A 78 10.36 -2.16 -0.19
N ARG A 79 11.07 -3.25 -0.03
CA ARG A 79 11.59 -4.04 -1.15
C ARG A 79 10.51 -4.78 -1.92
N TRP A 80 9.40 -5.10 -1.24
CA TRP A 80 8.39 -6.01 -1.73
C TRP A 80 7.02 -5.34 -1.93
N LEU A 81 6.89 -4.09 -1.50
CA LEU A 81 5.67 -3.31 -1.66
C LEU A 81 5.81 -2.36 -2.85
N ASP A 82 4.75 -2.26 -3.63
CA ASP A 82 4.58 -1.24 -4.65
C ASP A 82 3.98 0.01 -3.99
N ILE A 83 4.77 1.06 -3.86
CA ILE A 83 4.35 2.32 -3.24
C ILE A 83 3.95 3.29 -4.32
N VAL A 84 2.69 3.71 -4.31
CA VAL A 84 2.11 4.64 -5.28
C VAL A 84 1.66 5.90 -4.56
N VAL A 85 2.19 7.05 -4.97
CA VAL A 85 1.81 8.37 -4.41
C VAL A 85 0.82 9.04 -5.34
N HIS A 86 -0.29 9.54 -4.78
CA HIS A 86 -1.32 10.26 -5.51
C HIS A 86 -1.40 11.72 -5.07
N PRO A 87 -1.69 12.65 -5.99
CA PRO A 87 -1.80 14.08 -5.67
C PRO A 87 -3.08 14.44 -4.90
N SER A 88 -4.09 13.57 -4.94
CA SER A 88 -5.37 13.78 -4.26
C SER A 88 -6.05 12.46 -3.96
N ILE A 89 -7.02 12.49 -3.03
CA ILE A 89 -7.83 11.31 -2.73
C ILE A 89 -8.71 10.91 -3.91
N GLU A 90 -9.21 11.88 -4.67
CA GLU A 90 -10.02 11.66 -5.87
C GLU A 90 -9.21 10.93 -6.93
N ALA A 91 -7.96 11.33 -7.16
CA ALA A 91 -7.06 10.65 -8.10
C ALA A 91 -6.79 9.21 -7.66
N CYS A 92 -6.57 8.99 -6.37
CA CYS A 92 -6.37 7.66 -5.79
C CYS A 92 -7.59 6.77 -6.01
N TYR A 93 -8.77 7.25 -5.66
CA TYR A 93 -10.02 6.48 -5.82
C TYR A 93 -10.31 6.16 -7.28
N ARG A 94 -10.06 7.10 -8.17
CA ARG A 94 -10.21 6.88 -9.62
C ARG A 94 -9.30 5.75 -10.10
N ALA A 95 -8.05 5.76 -9.68
CA ALA A 95 -7.08 4.73 -10.03
C ALA A 95 -7.50 3.35 -9.50
N LEU A 96 -7.94 3.27 -8.25
CA LEU A 96 -8.40 2.03 -7.64
C LEU A 96 -9.67 1.48 -8.31
N ARG A 97 -10.64 2.34 -8.56
CA ARG A 97 -11.88 1.94 -9.25
C ARG A 97 -11.63 1.49 -10.69
N SER A 98 -10.68 2.11 -11.39
CA SER A 98 -10.28 1.67 -12.73
C SER A 98 -9.67 0.26 -12.75
N GLN A 99 -9.13 -0.18 -11.62
CA GLN A 99 -8.63 -1.54 -11.41
C GLN A 99 -9.72 -2.51 -10.91
N GLY A 100 -10.97 -2.06 -10.82
CA GLY A 100 -12.09 -2.88 -10.35
C GLY A 100 -12.15 -3.06 -8.83
N MET A 101 -11.44 -2.24 -8.06
CA MET A 101 -11.45 -2.34 -6.61
C MET A 101 -12.65 -1.62 -5.98
N THR A 102 -13.23 -2.24 -4.96
CA THR A 102 -14.15 -1.60 -4.03
C THR A 102 -13.35 -0.93 -2.93
N VAL A 103 -13.65 0.33 -2.65
CA VAL A 103 -12.90 1.14 -1.67
C VAL A 103 -13.73 1.28 -0.39
N TYR A 104 -13.15 0.88 0.73
CA TYR A 104 -13.70 1.08 2.07
C TYR A 104 -12.78 1.98 2.87
N ALA A 105 -13.35 2.99 3.54
CA ALA A 105 -12.60 3.86 4.44
C ALA A 105 -12.96 3.56 5.89
N THR A 106 -11.99 3.63 6.78
CA THR A 106 -12.23 3.58 8.22
C THR A 106 -12.97 4.84 8.66
N TYR A 107 -13.97 4.68 9.51
CA TYR A 107 -14.87 5.76 9.89
C TYR A 107 -15.32 5.63 11.34
N LEU A 108 -15.21 6.73 12.06
CA LEU A 108 -15.73 6.89 13.41
C LEU A 108 -16.91 7.87 13.38
N GLY A 109 -18.05 7.45 12.91
CA GLY A 109 -19.17 8.34 12.73
C GLY A 109 -20.51 7.64 12.94
N ASP A 110 -21.51 8.10 12.23
CA ASP A 110 -22.86 7.60 12.32
C ASP A 110 -22.96 6.12 11.95
N PRO A 111 -23.38 5.25 12.89
CA PRO A 111 -23.55 3.81 12.61
C PRO A 111 -24.53 3.51 11.46
N ALA A 112 -25.44 4.42 11.14
CA ALA A 112 -26.38 4.25 10.03
C ALA A 112 -25.71 4.28 8.65
N ASN A 113 -24.52 4.91 8.54
CA ASN A 113 -23.74 5.06 7.31
C ASN A 113 -22.46 4.22 7.29
N SER A 114 -22.30 3.32 8.23
CA SER A 114 -21.12 2.45 8.32
C SER A 114 -21.51 0.99 8.38
N HIS A 115 -20.54 0.14 8.05
CA HIS A 115 -20.68 -1.31 8.08
C HIS A 115 -19.63 -1.91 8.98
N ASP A 116 -19.98 -2.99 9.67
CA ASP A 116 -18.99 -3.80 10.37
C ASP A 116 -18.07 -4.48 9.36
N LEU A 117 -16.77 -4.48 9.63
CA LEU A 117 -15.77 -5.12 8.76
C LEU A 117 -16.12 -6.57 8.42
N TYR A 118 -16.63 -7.32 9.39
CA TYR A 118 -16.96 -8.74 9.21
C TYR A 118 -18.25 -8.99 8.43
N GLU A 119 -19.03 -7.96 8.15
CA GLU A 119 -20.24 -8.03 7.31
C GLU A 119 -19.95 -7.70 5.83
N LEU A 120 -18.74 -7.23 5.52
CA LEU A 120 -18.35 -6.88 4.16
C LEU A 120 -18.07 -8.13 3.32
N ASP A 121 -18.42 -8.05 2.04
CA ASP A 121 -17.94 -9.04 1.05
C ASP A 121 -16.50 -8.71 0.64
N LEU A 122 -15.56 -9.40 1.24
CA LEU A 122 -14.13 -9.25 0.97
C LEU A 122 -13.59 -10.28 -0.04
N THR A 123 -14.47 -10.96 -0.75
CA THR A 123 -14.09 -11.90 -1.82
C THR A 123 -13.76 -11.20 -3.14
N ARG A 124 -14.10 -9.91 -3.25
CA ARG A 124 -13.83 -9.06 -4.41
C ARG A 124 -12.57 -8.24 -4.21
N PRO A 125 -11.96 -7.73 -5.30
CA PRO A 125 -10.84 -6.79 -5.19
C PRO A 125 -11.21 -5.61 -4.29
N THR A 126 -10.41 -5.36 -3.26
CA THR A 126 -10.73 -4.44 -2.17
C THR A 126 -9.55 -3.56 -1.82
N ALA A 127 -9.82 -2.28 -1.59
CA ALA A 127 -8.87 -1.33 -1.02
C ALA A 127 -9.41 -0.77 0.30
N PHE A 128 -8.57 -0.74 1.33
CA PHE A 128 -8.88 -0.13 2.61
C PHE A 128 -8.14 1.19 2.78
N VAL A 129 -8.87 2.23 3.18
CA VAL A 129 -8.32 3.57 3.43
C VAL A 129 -8.26 3.83 4.92
N PHE A 130 -7.05 4.16 5.38
CA PHE A 130 -6.79 4.58 6.75
C PHE A 130 -6.31 6.03 6.76
N GLY A 131 -6.76 6.80 7.72
CA GLY A 131 -6.38 8.19 7.87
C GLY A 131 -6.46 8.68 9.31
N ASN A 132 -6.16 9.97 9.51
CA ASN A 132 -6.35 10.64 10.80
C ASN A 132 -7.78 11.11 10.96
#